data_d50c8706f30b3d2a87901fdb1dc3f755
#
_entry.id   d50c8706f30b3d2a87901fdb1dc3f755
#
_cell.length_a   1.000
_cell.length_b   1.000
_cell.length_c   1.000
_cell.angle_alpha   90.00
_cell.angle_beta   90.00
_cell.angle_gamma   90.00
#
_symmetry.space_group_name_H-M   'P 1'
#
loop_
_entity.id
_entity.type
_entity.pdbx_description
1 polymer ?
#
loop_
_entity_poly.entity_id
_entity_poly.type
_entity_poly.pdbx_seq_one_letter_code
_entity_poly.pdbx_strand_id
1 'polypeptide(L)'
;MGTFFYLILFGVIVAAIGGILQGIYNSKRQTKSPPTTKQGLAGSITREQLSEIRAEDRKRGAALKHCVELNNKGISYEKIGEIEAAITTYETNIALGYSAHHAYKRLMIVYRKRGDYHNERRVILRALEIFPAEMEYLERLGKVENLILKTSI
;
A
#
# COMPACT_ATOMS: atom_id res chain seq x y z
N MET A 1 10.82 -17.62 57.20
CA MET A 1 9.71 -16.66 57.02
C MET A 1 9.66 -15.91 55.69
N GLY A 2 10.65 -16.05 54.80
CA GLY A 2 10.71 -15.30 53.53
C GLY A 2 9.87 -15.83 52.37
N THR A 3 9.60 -17.12 52.31
CA THR A 3 8.92 -17.75 51.18
C THR A 3 7.42 -17.50 51.14
N PHE A 4 6.80 -17.33 52.28
CA PHE A 4 5.34 -17.03 52.37
C PHE A 4 5.00 -15.61 51.91
N PHE A 5 5.92 -14.65 52.15
CA PHE A 5 5.72 -13.27 51.70
C PHE A 5 5.81 -13.13 50.18
N TYR A 6 6.68 -13.91 49.52
CA TYR A 6 6.83 -13.92 48.07
C TYR A 6 5.58 -14.50 47.36
N LEU A 7 4.98 -15.53 47.94
CA LEU A 7 3.75 -16.14 47.38
C LEU A 7 2.55 -15.20 47.44
N ILE A 8 2.43 -14.44 48.51
CA ILE A 8 1.34 -13.46 48.69
C ILE A 8 1.53 -12.29 47.70
N LEU A 9 2.79 -11.79 47.54
CA LEU A 9 3.12 -10.70 46.63
C LEU A 9 2.89 -11.10 45.17
N PHE A 10 3.24 -12.34 44.81
CA PHE A 10 3.02 -12.88 43.45
C PHE A 10 1.54 -13.05 43.15
N GLY A 11 0.74 -13.50 44.10
CA GLY A 11 -0.72 -13.62 43.96
C GLY A 11 -1.39 -12.27 43.72
N VAL A 12 -0.96 -11.22 44.42
CA VAL A 12 -1.54 -9.86 44.26
C VAL A 12 -1.16 -9.28 42.88
N ILE A 13 0.06 -9.49 42.41
CA ILE A 13 0.51 -9.02 41.08
C ILE A 13 -0.27 -9.72 39.96
N VAL A 14 -0.47 -11.03 40.06
CA VAL A 14 -1.23 -11.78 39.04
C VAL A 14 -2.70 -11.35 39.00
N ALA A 15 -3.31 -11.08 40.17
CA ALA A 15 -4.67 -10.57 40.25
C ALA A 15 -4.80 -9.15 39.64
N ALA A 16 -3.84 -8.28 39.90
CA ALA A 16 -3.80 -6.92 39.34
C ALA A 16 -3.66 -6.93 37.82
N ILE A 17 -2.78 -7.77 37.26
CA ILE A 17 -2.57 -7.91 35.81
C ILE A 17 -3.82 -8.53 35.16
N GLY A 18 -4.43 -9.52 35.78
CA GLY A 18 -5.69 -10.13 35.31
C GLY A 18 -6.83 -9.13 35.24
N GLY A 19 -6.98 -8.26 36.24
CA GLY A 19 -7.99 -7.19 36.25
C GLY A 19 -7.78 -6.14 35.15
N ILE A 20 -6.54 -5.76 34.88
CA ILE A 20 -6.21 -4.80 33.82
C ILE A 20 -6.48 -5.40 32.43
N LEU A 21 -6.10 -6.66 32.20
CA LEU A 21 -6.36 -7.37 30.95
C LEU A 21 -7.88 -7.57 30.71
N GLN A 22 -8.64 -7.88 31.77
CA GLN A 22 -10.11 -7.99 31.71
C GLN A 22 -10.75 -6.64 31.38
N GLY A 23 -10.24 -5.56 31.95
CA GLY A 23 -10.67 -4.18 31.67
C GLY A 23 -10.42 -3.78 30.21
N ILE A 24 -9.25 -4.10 29.66
CA ILE A 24 -8.88 -3.84 28.25
C ILE A 24 -9.74 -4.71 27.31
N TYR A 25 -9.96 -5.97 27.66
CA TYR A 25 -10.78 -6.89 26.87
C TYR A 25 -12.25 -6.44 26.83
N ASN A 26 -12.82 -6.04 27.96
CA ASN A 26 -14.18 -5.55 28.05
C ASN A 26 -14.37 -4.16 27.44
N SER A 27 -13.34 -3.29 27.48
CA SER A 27 -13.35 -2.00 26.78
C SER A 27 -13.36 -2.17 25.25
N LYS A 28 -12.70 -3.20 24.71
CA LYS A 28 -12.76 -3.52 23.27
C LYS A 28 -14.09 -4.16 22.84
N ARG A 29 -14.88 -4.71 23.77
CA ARG A 29 -16.18 -5.31 23.47
C ARG A 29 -17.34 -4.33 23.48
N GLN A 30 -17.16 -3.13 24.04
CA GLN A 30 -18.05 -2.01 23.84
C GLN A 30 -17.68 -1.23 22.59
N THR A 31 -17.65 -1.87 21.43
CA THR A 31 -17.95 -1.16 20.21
C THR A 31 -19.43 -0.80 20.30
N LYS A 32 -19.74 0.32 20.98
CA LYS A 32 -20.94 1.06 20.68
C LYS A 32 -21.05 1.10 19.17
N SER A 33 -22.08 0.46 18.63
CA SER A 33 -22.56 0.80 17.29
C SER A 33 -22.50 2.32 17.20
N PRO A 34 -21.88 2.88 16.15
CA PRO A 34 -21.85 4.32 16.02
C PRO A 34 -23.29 4.80 16.21
N PRO A 35 -23.52 5.85 16.97
CA PRO A 35 -24.86 6.38 17.13
C PRO A 35 -25.38 6.59 15.72
N THR A 36 -26.53 5.98 15.40
CA THR A 36 -27.28 6.28 14.20
C THR A 36 -27.80 7.70 14.39
N THR A 37 -26.88 8.66 14.40
CA THR A 37 -27.21 10.05 14.31
C THR A 37 -27.67 10.25 12.88
N LYS A 38 -28.98 10.11 12.70
CA LYS A 38 -29.70 10.78 11.64
C LYS A 38 -29.63 12.30 11.86
N GLN A 39 -28.44 12.82 12.14
CA GLN A 39 -28.14 14.21 11.96
C GLN A 39 -27.81 14.36 10.50
N GLY A 40 -28.80 14.84 9.77
CA GLY A 40 -28.68 15.19 8.40
C GLY A 40 -27.41 16.00 8.17
N LEU A 41 -26.48 15.47 7.40
CA LEU A 41 -25.72 16.28 6.49
C LEU A 41 -26.76 16.88 5.55
N ALA A 42 -27.40 17.95 6.00
CA ALA A 42 -28.37 18.73 5.23
C ALA A 42 -27.64 19.65 4.25
N GLY A 43 -26.92 19.01 3.31
CA GLY A 43 -26.82 19.47 1.97
C GLY A 43 -27.43 18.35 1.15
N SER A 44 -28.70 18.45 0.79
CA SER A 44 -29.31 17.49 -0.10
C SER A 44 -28.53 17.49 -1.40
N ILE A 45 -27.74 16.42 -1.61
CA ILE A 45 -27.05 16.20 -2.89
C ILE A 45 -28.14 16.24 -3.96
N THR A 46 -28.05 17.16 -4.90
CA THR A 46 -29.01 17.26 -5.98
C THR A 46 -28.92 16.05 -6.90
N ARG A 47 -29.96 15.79 -7.68
CA ARG A 47 -29.97 14.68 -8.64
C ARG A 47 -28.83 14.84 -9.64
N GLU A 48 -28.51 16.06 -10.04
CA GLU A 48 -27.42 16.43 -10.94
C GLU A 48 -26.07 16.06 -10.32
N GLN A 49 -25.80 16.50 -9.10
CA GLN A 49 -24.56 16.15 -8.36
C GLN A 49 -24.40 14.64 -8.20
N LEU A 50 -25.50 13.92 -7.92
CA LEU A 50 -25.47 12.46 -7.83
C LEU A 50 -25.14 11.81 -9.18
N SER A 51 -25.64 12.38 -10.29
CA SER A 51 -25.34 11.87 -11.63
C SER A 51 -23.89 12.10 -12.04
N GLU A 52 -23.31 13.24 -11.65
CA GLU A 52 -21.89 13.56 -11.86
C GLU A 52 -20.98 12.61 -11.08
N ILE A 53 -21.24 12.43 -9.77
CA ILE A 53 -20.49 11.47 -8.93
C ILE A 53 -20.51 10.07 -9.54
N ARG A 54 -21.69 9.60 -9.98
CA ARG A 54 -21.81 8.28 -10.62
C ARG A 54 -21.06 8.21 -11.95
N ALA A 55 -20.99 9.29 -12.71
CA ALA A 55 -20.24 9.35 -13.96
C ALA A 55 -18.73 9.29 -13.71
N GLU A 56 -18.25 10.01 -12.70
CA GLU A 56 -16.85 9.95 -12.28
C GLU A 56 -16.46 8.57 -11.75
N ASP A 57 -17.29 7.95 -10.92
CA ASP A 57 -17.05 6.60 -10.40
C ASP A 57 -16.98 5.56 -11.55
N ARG A 58 -17.85 5.68 -12.57
CA ARG A 58 -17.76 4.82 -13.75
C ARG A 58 -16.46 5.03 -14.53
N LYS A 59 -16.04 6.28 -14.74
CA LYS A 59 -14.75 6.59 -15.40
C LYS A 59 -13.58 6.01 -14.61
N ARG A 60 -13.57 6.20 -13.29
CA ARG A 60 -12.54 5.67 -12.39
C ARG A 60 -12.50 4.14 -12.42
N GLY A 61 -13.67 3.49 -12.38
CA GLY A 61 -13.79 2.03 -12.48
C GLY A 61 -13.28 1.48 -13.81
N ALA A 62 -13.63 2.13 -14.94
CA ALA A 62 -13.14 1.73 -16.25
C ALA A 62 -11.61 1.86 -16.38
N ALA A 63 -11.07 2.93 -15.85
CA ALA A 63 -9.64 3.18 -15.86
C ALA A 63 -8.87 2.19 -14.97
N LEU A 64 -9.39 1.87 -13.78
CA LEU A 64 -8.81 0.83 -12.92
C LEU A 64 -8.81 -0.54 -13.62
N LYS A 65 -9.92 -0.89 -14.29
CA LYS A 65 -10.01 -2.13 -15.08
C LYS A 65 -8.93 -2.18 -16.15
N HIS A 66 -8.73 -1.10 -16.88
CA HIS A 66 -7.69 -1.00 -17.90
C HIS A 66 -6.28 -1.18 -17.32
N CYS A 67 -5.98 -0.60 -16.15
CA CYS A 67 -4.72 -0.83 -15.47
C CYS A 67 -4.49 -2.29 -15.07
N VAL A 68 -5.55 -2.96 -14.61
CA VAL A 68 -5.48 -4.40 -14.29
C VAL A 68 -5.22 -5.23 -15.55
N GLU A 69 -5.86 -4.90 -16.67
CA GLU A 69 -5.62 -5.56 -17.95
C GLU A 69 -4.18 -5.38 -18.44
N LEU A 70 -3.62 -4.17 -18.35
CA LEU A 70 -2.22 -3.91 -18.66
C LEU A 70 -1.27 -4.69 -17.74
N ASN A 71 -1.53 -4.76 -16.42
CA ASN A 71 -0.74 -5.57 -15.52
C ASN A 71 -0.74 -7.05 -15.92
N ASN A 72 -1.91 -7.62 -16.20
CA ASN A 72 -2.04 -9.01 -16.61
C ASN A 72 -1.34 -9.29 -17.95
N LYS A 73 -1.42 -8.37 -18.89
CA LYS A 73 -0.73 -8.44 -20.18
C LYS A 73 0.78 -8.40 -20.00
N GLY A 74 1.30 -7.49 -19.18
CA GLY A 74 2.72 -7.42 -18.85
C GLY A 74 3.24 -8.71 -18.21
N ILE A 75 2.49 -9.28 -17.25
CA ILE A 75 2.81 -10.58 -16.64
C ILE A 75 2.86 -11.70 -17.70
N SER A 76 1.91 -11.69 -18.64
CA SER A 76 1.88 -12.69 -19.72
C SER A 76 3.11 -12.60 -20.61
N TYR A 77 3.52 -11.39 -20.98
CA TYR A 77 4.75 -11.17 -21.75
C TYR A 77 6.02 -11.61 -20.99
N GLU A 78 6.11 -11.33 -19.69
CA GLU A 78 7.24 -11.83 -18.90
C GLU A 78 7.30 -13.38 -18.87
N LYS A 79 6.16 -14.04 -18.77
CA LYS A 79 6.10 -15.51 -18.73
C LYS A 79 6.59 -16.19 -20.02
N ILE A 80 6.38 -15.54 -21.16
CA ILE A 80 6.82 -16.07 -22.47
C ILE A 80 8.19 -15.52 -22.89
N GLY A 81 8.84 -14.71 -22.04
CA GLY A 81 10.17 -14.14 -22.30
C GLY A 81 10.18 -12.87 -23.16
N GLU A 82 9.03 -12.34 -23.53
CA GLU A 82 8.88 -11.11 -24.30
C GLU A 82 9.08 -9.87 -23.41
N ILE A 83 10.33 -9.69 -22.95
CA ILE A 83 10.66 -8.70 -21.90
C ILE A 83 10.44 -7.27 -22.37
N GLU A 84 10.76 -6.92 -23.63
CA GLU A 84 10.54 -5.59 -24.18
C GLU A 84 9.05 -5.23 -24.25
N ALA A 85 8.22 -6.19 -24.65
CA ALA A 85 6.77 -6.01 -24.67
C ALA A 85 6.21 -5.85 -23.25
N ALA A 86 6.76 -6.56 -22.28
CA ALA A 86 6.40 -6.41 -20.86
C ALA A 86 6.76 -5.02 -20.34
N ILE A 87 7.99 -4.53 -20.61
CA ILE A 87 8.43 -3.18 -20.24
C ILE A 87 7.49 -2.13 -20.83
N THR A 88 7.26 -2.16 -22.14
CA THR A 88 6.38 -1.21 -22.82
C THR A 88 4.98 -1.20 -22.22
N THR A 89 4.46 -2.37 -21.89
CA THR A 89 3.13 -2.51 -21.28
C THR A 89 3.07 -1.93 -19.87
N TYR A 90 4.09 -2.18 -19.03
CA TYR A 90 4.16 -1.60 -17.69
C TYR A 90 4.45 -0.09 -17.70
N GLU A 91 5.30 0.40 -18.63
CA GLU A 91 5.52 1.84 -18.82
C GLU A 91 4.22 2.55 -19.21
N THR A 92 3.44 1.97 -20.12
CA THR A 92 2.12 2.47 -20.46
C THR A 92 1.22 2.55 -19.22
N ASN A 93 1.25 1.52 -18.37
CA ASN A 93 0.45 1.47 -17.17
C ASN A 93 0.83 2.55 -16.15
N ILE A 94 2.12 2.76 -15.87
CA ILE A 94 2.56 3.81 -14.95
C ILE A 94 2.34 5.23 -15.50
N ALA A 95 2.34 5.40 -16.83
CA ALA A 95 2.01 6.67 -17.47
C ALA A 95 0.57 7.11 -17.20
N LEU A 96 -0.35 6.19 -16.98
CA LEU A 96 -1.74 6.47 -16.60
C LEU A 96 -1.87 7.06 -15.19
N GLY A 97 -0.82 7.03 -14.37
CA GLY A 97 -0.78 7.66 -13.06
C GLY A 97 -1.63 6.99 -11.98
N TYR A 98 -1.98 5.73 -12.15
CA TYR A 98 -2.76 5.00 -11.14
C TYR A 98 -1.92 4.59 -9.94
N SER A 99 -2.52 4.72 -8.76
CA SER A 99 -1.91 4.35 -7.47
C SER A 99 -1.90 2.83 -7.25
N ALA A 100 -1.24 2.08 -8.14
CA ALA A 100 -1.08 0.64 -8.04
C ALA A 100 0.41 0.27 -8.09
N HIS A 101 0.92 -0.36 -7.05
CA HIS A 101 2.34 -0.71 -6.91
C HIS A 101 2.86 -1.70 -7.97
N HIS A 102 1.98 -2.51 -8.57
CA HIS A 102 2.39 -3.69 -9.35
C HIS A 102 3.32 -3.34 -10.52
N ALA A 103 2.90 -2.45 -11.42
CA ALA A 103 3.69 -2.09 -12.60
C ALA A 103 5.05 -1.45 -12.22
N TYR A 104 5.06 -0.57 -11.20
CA TYR A 104 6.31 0.01 -10.68
C TYR A 104 7.26 -1.06 -10.18
N LYS A 105 6.79 -1.98 -9.32
CA LYS A 105 7.62 -3.07 -8.78
C LYS A 105 8.16 -3.99 -9.89
N ARG A 106 7.33 -4.33 -10.88
CA ARG A 106 7.79 -5.17 -12.00
C ARG A 106 8.85 -4.48 -12.85
N LEU A 107 8.65 -3.21 -13.22
CA LEU A 107 9.65 -2.43 -13.96
C LEU A 107 10.98 -2.33 -13.21
N MET A 108 10.95 -2.00 -11.91
CA MET A 108 12.15 -1.95 -11.08
C MET A 108 12.91 -3.28 -11.08
N ILE A 109 12.20 -4.42 -11.04
CA ILE A 109 12.81 -5.75 -11.07
C ILE A 109 13.42 -6.04 -12.44
N VAL A 110 12.70 -5.73 -13.50
CA VAL A 110 13.15 -6.00 -14.88
C VAL A 110 14.37 -5.15 -15.23
N TYR A 111 14.33 -3.85 -14.96
CA TYR A 111 15.47 -2.96 -15.18
C TYR A 111 16.70 -3.36 -14.34
N ARG A 112 16.52 -3.75 -13.08
CA ARG A 112 17.60 -4.26 -12.23
C ARG A 112 18.26 -5.50 -12.83
N LYS A 113 17.48 -6.47 -13.31
CA LYS A 113 17.98 -7.70 -13.94
C LYS A 113 18.77 -7.42 -15.22
N ARG A 114 18.45 -6.35 -15.93
CA ARG A 114 19.13 -5.90 -17.15
C ARG A 114 20.38 -5.04 -16.89
N GLY A 115 20.63 -4.67 -15.64
CA GLY A 115 21.67 -3.72 -15.28
C GLY A 115 21.35 -2.27 -15.69
N ASP A 116 20.10 -1.99 -16.09
CA ASP A 116 19.65 -0.66 -16.47
C ASP A 116 19.24 0.13 -15.22
N TYR A 117 20.26 0.52 -14.45
CA TYR A 117 20.07 1.20 -13.17
C TYR A 117 19.50 2.61 -13.33
N HIS A 118 19.75 3.27 -14.46
CA HIS A 118 19.20 4.60 -14.72
C HIS A 118 17.68 4.57 -14.90
N ASN A 119 17.16 3.63 -15.67
CA ASN A 119 15.72 3.45 -15.82
C ASN A 119 15.08 2.91 -14.53
N GLU A 120 15.74 2.02 -13.78
CA GLU A 120 15.27 1.61 -12.48
C GLU A 120 15.12 2.81 -11.53
N ARG A 121 16.15 3.69 -11.44
CA ARG A 121 16.09 4.91 -10.63
C ARG A 121 14.94 5.81 -11.05
N ARG A 122 14.76 6.03 -12.34
CA ARG A 122 13.65 6.83 -12.89
C ARG A 122 12.28 6.30 -12.43
N VAL A 123 12.08 4.99 -12.52
CA VAL A 123 10.82 4.35 -12.10
C VAL A 123 10.60 4.45 -10.59
N ILE A 124 11.67 4.31 -9.79
CA ILE A 124 11.59 4.50 -8.33
C ILE A 124 11.16 5.92 -7.99
N LEU A 125 11.79 6.94 -8.59
CA LEU A 125 11.44 8.33 -8.34
C LEU A 125 9.98 8.61 -8.73
N ARG A 126 9.55 8.10 -9.88
CA ARG A 126 8.14 8.21 -10.29
C ARG A 126 7.18 7.53 -9.32
N ALA A 127 7.57 6.38 -8.76
CA ALA A 127 6.77 5.69 -7.75
C ALA A 127 6.69 6.51 -6.46
N LEU A 128 7.77 7.16 -6.02
CA LEU A 128 7.80 7.99 -4.82
C LEU A 128 6.96 9.27 -4.94
N GLU A 129 6.72 9.79 -6.15
CA GLU A 129 5.77 10.89 -6.35
C GLU A 129 4.34 10.49 -5.97
N ILE A 130 3.98 9.22 -6.14
CA ILE A 130 2.64 8.68 -5.86
C ILE A 130 2.56 8.07 -4.46
N PHE A 131 3.66 7.45 -4.01
CA PHE A 131 3.79 6.74 -2.74
C PHE A 131 4.96 7.29 -1.91
N PRO A 132 4.90 8.54 -1.44
CA PRO A 132 6.05 9.21 -0.81
C PRO A 132 6.52 8.59 0.50
N ALA A 133 5.66 7.84 1.19
CA ALA A 133 5.97 7.18 2.46
C ALA A 133 6.34 5.69 2.30
N GLU A 134 6.52 5.19 1.09
CA GLU A 134 6.84 3.77 0.85
C GLU A 134 8.32 3.50 1.11
N MET A 135 8.62 2.96 2.29
CA MET A 135 10.00 2.70 2.74
C MET A 135 10.75 1.75 1.80
N GLU A 136 10.09 0.76 1.22
CA GLU A 136 10.70 -0.16 0.26
C GLU A 136 11.30 0.60 -0.95
N TYR A 137 10.63 1.65 -1.43
CA TYR A 137 11.11 2.45 -2.56
C TYR A 137 12.27 3.36 -2.17
N LEU A 138 12.25 3.94 -0.96
CA LEU A 138 13.37 4.75 -0.45
C LEU A 138 14.64 3.91 -0.28
N GLU A 139 14.53 2.73 0.32
CA GLU A 139 15.66 1.80 0.44
C GLU A 139 16.18 1.36 -0.92
N ARG A 140 15.29 1.10 -1.85
CA ARG A 140 15.64 0.68 -3.20
C ARG A 140 16.33 1.78 -3.97
N LEU A 141 15.92 3.04 -3.76
CA LEU A 141 16.59 4.21 -4.34
C LEU A 141 18.05 4.27 -3.88
N GLY A 142 18.31 4.20 -2.59
CA GLY A 142 19.69 4.19 -2.08
C GLY A 142 20.54 3.05 -2.65
N LYS A 143 19.96 1.85 -2.82
CA LYS A 143 20.66 0.71 -3.42
C LYS A 143 20.99 0.94 -4.89
N VAL A 144 20.09 1.50 -5.69
CA VAL A 144 20.33 1.74 -7.12
C VAL A 144 21.32 2.88 -7.36
N GLU A 145 21.29 3.93 -6.55
CA GLU A 145 22.26 5.02 -6.63
C GLU A 145 23.69 4.52 -6.35
N ASN A 146 23.86 3.66 -5.35
CA ASN A 146 25.14 3.00 -5.09
C ASN A 146 25.63 2.13 -6.28
N LEU A 147 24.72 1.49 -7.01
CA LEU A 147 25.07 0.70 -8.19
C LEU A 147 25.49 1.60 -9.36
N ILE A 148 24.80 2.70 -9.60
CA ILE A 148 25.14 3.69 -10.60
C ILE A 148 26.56 4.22 -10.36
N LEU A 149 26.87 4.62 -9.13
CA LEU A 149 28.20 5.10 -8.76
C LEU A 149 29.31 4.06 -9.04
N LYS A 150 29.06 2.79 -8.74
CA LYS A 150 30.03 1.71 -8.97
C LYS A 150 30.25 1.39 -10.45
N THR A 151 29.26 1.62 -11.28
CA THR A 151 29.37 1.34 -12.74
C THR A 151 29.89 2.54 -13.54
N SER A 152 30.03 3.70 -12.91
CA SER A 152 30.55 4.94 -13.53
C SER A 152 32.07 5.12 -13.32
N ILE A 153 32.71 4.19 -12.61
CA ILE A 153 34.15 4.14 -12.36
C ILE A 153 34.78 3.12 -13.29
#